data_46b6acb70d32fd248084dd4174a7d53e
#
_entry.id   46b6acb70d32fd248084dd4174a7d53e
#
_cell.length_a   1.000
_cell.length_b   1.000
_cell.length_c   1.000
_cell.angle_alpha   90.00
_cell.angle_beta   90.00
_cell.angle_gamma   90.00
#
_symmetry.space_group_name_H-M   'P 1'
#
loop_
_entity.id
_entity.type
_entity.pdbx_description
1 polymer ?
#
loop_
_entity_poly.entity_id
_entity_poly.type
_entity_poly.pdbx_seq_one_letter_code
_entity_poly.pdbx_strand_id
1 'polypeptide(L)'
;MIVRYDFSKMVMADDMEGLERNFNDLNRSPVEIMVTHNRDLFKDFQFSSKKEASKMLEEALGYAREHGLPKVYVLIDEYDNFTNQLLTAYKDPLYEQVTTKDSVLRTFFKVIKAGIGEGSIRTCFCTGVLPVTMDDLTSGYNIAEILTLHPRFLDMLGFTYEEASAYLRYVLDKYGTGQDSFEEL
;
A
#
# COMPACT_ATOMS: atom_id res chain seq x y z
N MET A 1 6.71 -5.06 14.75
CA MET A 1 6.41 -3.61 14.60
C MET A 1 5.54 -3.44 13.35
N ILE A 2 4.82 -2.31 13.21
CA ILE A 2 3.95 -2.06 12.04
C ILE A 2 4.24 -0.66 11.50
N VAL A 3 4.39 -0.54 10.19
CA VAL A 3 4.36 0.73 9.47
C VAL A 3 3.20 0.71 8.48
N ARG A 4 2.37 1.78 8.46
CA ARG A 4 1.19 1.87 7.61
C ARG A 4 1.29 3.11 6.73
N TYR A 5 1.21 2.91 5.43
CA TYR A 5 1.13 3.93 4.41
C TYR A 5 -0.27 4.00 3.84
N ASP A 6 -0.72 5.20 3.51
CA ASP A 6 -2.03 5.46 2.92
C ASP A 6 -1.82 6.38 1.71
N PHE A 7 -1.77 5.79 0.53
CA PHE A 7 -1.51 6.52 -0.72
C PHE A 7 -2.75 7.24 -1.25
N SER A 8 -3.93 7.03 -0.64
CA SER A 8 -5.12 7.82 -0.98
C SER A 8 -4.93 9.31 -0.74
N LYS A 9 -4.04 9.65 0.20
CA LYS A 9 -3.72 11.03 0.60
C LYS A 9 -2.67 11.71 -0.28
N MET A 10 -2.20 11.04 -1.32
CA MET A 10 -1.18 11.59 -2.21
C MET A 10 -1.71 12.81 -2.95
N VAL A 11 -1.00 13.93 -2.82
CA VAL A 11 -1.32 15.16 -3.54
C VAL A 11 -0.55 15.19 -4.85
N MET A 12 -1.29 15.37 -5.95
CA MET A 12 -0.70 15.46 -7.29
C MET A 12 0.04 16.78 -7.49
N ALA A 13 1.03 16.75 -8.36
CA ALA A 13 1.76 17.94 -8.82
C ALA A 13 1.87 17.90 -10.36
N ASP A 14 2.29 19.02 -10.94
CA ASP A 14 2.40 19.15 -12.39
C ASP A 14 3.80 18.77 -12.91
N ASP A 15 4.75 18.53 -12.02
CA ASP A 15 6.11 18.11 -12.35
C ASP A 15 6.63 17.02 -11.40
N MET A 16 7.74 16.38 -11.78
CA MET A 16 8.35 15.31 -11.02
C MET A 16 8.89 15.76 -9.66
N GLU A 17 9.47 16.94 -9.58
CA GLU A 17 10.01 17.48 -8.32
C GLU A 17 8.90 17.65 -7.28
N GLY A 18 7.76 18.19 -7.70
CA GLY A 18 6.57 18.32 -6.86
C GLY A 18 6.01 16.97 -6.43
N LEU A 19 5.94 16.01 -7.35
CA LEU A 19 5.48 14.65 -7.04
C LEU A 19 6.40 13.95 -6.03
N GLU A 20 7.70 14.02 -6.22
CA GLU A 20 8.69 13.44 -5.30
C GLU A 20 8.63 14.10 -3.93
N ARG A 21 8.51 15.41 -3.88
CA ARG A 21 8.33 16.15 -2.62
C ARG A 21 7.06 15.71 -1.90
N ASN A 22 5.91 15.68 -2.58
CA ASN A 22 4.64 15.28 -1.99
C ASN A 22 4.66 13.81 -1.53
N PHE A 23 5.28 12.91 -2.31
CA PHE A 23 5.47 11.53 -1.92
C PHE A 23 6.30 11.41 -0.64
N ASN A 24 7.42 12.10 -0.56
CA ASN A 24 8.28 12.09 0.61
C ASN A 24 7.59 12.71 1.84
N ASP A 25 6.88 13.83 1.66
CA ASP A 25 6.14 14.50 2.74
C ASP A 25 5.06 13.59 3.35
N LEU A 26 4.34 12.85 2.51
CA LEU A 26 3.34 11.89 2.97
C LEU A 26 3.97 10.70 3.70
N ASN A 27 5.05 10.15 3.16
CA ASN A 27 5.55 8.82 3.56
C ASN A 27 6.66 8.85 4.64
N ARG A 28 7.15 10.02 5.04
CA ARG A 28 8.06 10.15 6.19
C ARG A 28 7.37 9.91 7.53
N SER A 29 6.18 10.48 7.70
CA SER A 29 5.42 10.41 8.94
C SER A 29 5.14 8.97 9.41
N PRO A 30 4.70 8.02 8.58
CA PRO A 30 4.54 6.62 8.97
C PRO A 30 5.78 5.99 9.61
N VAL A 31 6.96 6.27 9.07
CA VAL A 31 8.23 5.73 9.61
C VAL A 31 8.55 6.38 10.96
N GLU A 32 8.39 7.68 11.09
CA GLU A 32 8.56 8.39 12.36
C GLU A 32 7.61 7.88 13.44
N ILE A 33 6.34 7.65 13.08
CA ILE A 33 5.33 7.10 13.99
C ILE A 33 5.74 5.69 14.45
N MET A 34 6.17 4.81 13.54
CA MET A 34 6.64 3.48 13.90
C MET A 34 7.79 3.53 14.90
N VAL A 35 8.80 4.35 14.64
CA VAL A 35 9.97 4.52 15.52
C VAL A 35 9.54 5.12 16.86
N THR A 36 8.67 6.13 16.86
CA THR A 36 8.21 6.80 18.09
C THR A 36 7.37 5.88 18.96
N HIS A 37 6.46 5.10 18.37
CA HIS A 37 5.64 4.13 19.12
C HIS A 37 6.46 2.97 19.70
N ASN A 38 7.63 2.70 19.13
CA ASN A 38 8.54 1.67 19.60
C ASN A 38 9.84 2.27 20.20
N ARG A 39 9.75 3.44 20.82
CA ARG A 39 10.91 4.20 21.29
C ARG A 39 11.81 3.41 22.22
N ASP A 40 11.25 2.53 23.02
CA ASP A 40 12.03 1.65 23.91
C ASP A 40 12.93 0.67 23.16
N LEU A 41 12.58 0.31 21.94
CA LEU A 41 13.38 -0.54 21.04
C LEU A 41 14.39 0.31 20.24
N PHE A 42 14.07 1.55 19.93
CA PHE A 42 14.87 2.51 19.14
C PHE A 42 15.56 3.57 20.03
N LYS A 43 16.10 3.16 21.19
CA LYS A 43 16.59 4.10 22.23
C LYS A 43 17.59 5.12 21.72
N ASP A 44 18.59 4.66 20.98
CA ASP A 44 19.69 5.49 20.50
C ASP A 44 19.59 5.80 19.00
N PHE A 45 18.46 5.41 18.39
CA PHE A 45 18.24 5.63 16.97
C PHE A 45 17.88 7.09 16.67
N GLN A 46 18.55 7.64 15.66
CA GLN A 46 18.22 8.93 15.05
C GLN A 46 18.36 8.83 13.54
N PHE A 47 17.43 9.42 12.82
CA PHE A 47 17.55 9.53 11.37
C PHE A 47 18.69 10.44 10.97
N SER A 48 19.54 10.02 10.01
CA SER A 48 20.62 10.83 9.46
C SER A 48 20.06 12.02 8.64
N SER A 49 18.93 11.80 7.99
CA SER A 49 18.18 12.80 7.23
C SER A 49 16.69 12.47 7.27
N LYS A 50 15.85 13.50 7.26
CA LYS A 50 14.39 13.36 7.17
C LYS A 50 13.84 13.85 5.82
N LYS A 51 14.65 13.84 4.77
CA LYS A 51 14.22 14.32 3.45
C LYS A 51 13.52 13.26 2.62
N GLU A 52 14.03 12.04 2.63
CA GLU A 52 13.56 10.95 1.77
C GLU A 52 12.93 9.84 2.62
N ALA A 53 11.66 9.53 2.35
CA ALA A 53 10.91 8.51 3.07
C ALA A 53 11.52 7.11 2.92
N SER A 54 12.00 6.77 1.71
CA SER A 54 12.67 5.49 1.43
C SER A 54 13.94 5.31 2.27
N LYS A 55 14.75 6.38 2.39
CA LYS A 55 15.98 6.34 3.19
C LYS A 55 15.69 6.24 4.68
N MET A 56 14.68 6.96 5.17
CA MET A 56 14.25 6.84 6.56
C MET A 56 13.80 5.41 6.89
N LEU A 57 13.01 4.79 5.99
CA LEU A 57 12.60 3.40 6.15
C LEU A 57 13.82 2.47 6.15
N GLU A 58 14.75 2.62 5.20
CA GLU A 58 15.99 1.85 5.12
C GLU A 58 16.82 1.94 6.41
N GLU A 59 17.03 3.14 6.95
CA GLU A 59 17.77 3.37 8.19
C GLU A 59 17.08 2.69 9.40
N ALA A 60 15.77 2.82 9.52
CA ALA A 60 15.01 2.19 10.60
C ALA A 60 15.05 0.65 10.50
N LEU A 61 14.96 0.08 9.29
CA LEU A 61 15.05 -1.35 9.05
C LEU A 61 16.46 -1.88 9.31
N GLY A 62 17.49 -1.13 8.90
CA GLY A 62 18.90 -1.44 9.16
C GLY A 62 19.18 -1.50 10.65
N TYR A 63 18.77 -0.48 11.39
CA TYR A 63 18.88 -0.45 12.85
C TYR A 63 18.16 -1.62 13.51
N ALA A 64 16.92 -1.89 13.09
CA ALA A 64 16.14 -3.00 13.63
C ALA A 64 16.84 -4.37 13.42
N ARG A 65 17.43 -4.57 12.24
CA ARG A 65 18.20 -5.78 11.93
C ARG A 65 19.45 -5.90 12.78
N GLU A 66 20.25 -4.84 12.87
CA GLU A 66 21.52 -4.82 13.61
C GLU A 66 21.32 -5.09 15.12
N HIS A 67 20.20 -4.64 15.66
CA HIS A 67 19.87 -4.81 17.08
C HIS A 67 18.93 -6.00 17.38
N GLY A 68 18.64 -6.83 16.37
CA GLY A 68 17.78 -8.01 16.55
C GLY A 68 16.34 -7.68 16.97
N LEU A 69 15.82 -6.52 16.56
CA LEU A 69 14.46 -6.08 16.91
C LEU A 69 13.39 -6.92 16.20
N PRO A 70 12.14 -6.91 16.70
CA PRO A 70 11.03 -7.58 16.02
C PRO A 70 10.88 -7.10 14.58
N LYS A 71 10.57 -8.03 13.66
CA LYS A 71 10.37 -7.72 12.24
C LYS A 71 9.21 -6.74 12.02
N VAL A 72 9.33 -5.93 10.98
CA VAL A 72 8.31 -4.95 10.59
C VAL A 72 7.27 -5.60 9.67
N TYR A 73 5.99 -5.32 9.90
CA TYR A 73 4.90 -5.52 8.96
C TYR A 73 4.65 -4.20 8.24
N VAL A 74 4.68 -4.24 6.91
CA VAL A 74 4.40 -3.08 6.06
C VAL A 74 2.98 -3.21 5.53
N LEU A 75 2.14 -2.20 5.74
CA LEU A 75 0.78 -2.12 5.21
C LEU A 75 0.70 -0.90 4.30
N ILE A 76 0.27 -1.09 3.07
CA ILE A 76 0.11 -0.01 2.07
C ILE A 76 -1.32 -0.05 1.57
N ASP A 77 -2.06 1.02 1.83
CA ASP A 77 -3.43 1.20 1.35
C ASP A 77 -3.43 2.05 0.09
N GLU A 78 -4.27 1.66 -0.88
CA GLU A 78 -4.40 2.31 -2.19
C GLU A 78 -3.07 2.55 -2.92
N TYR A 79 -2.22 1.51 -2.97
CA TYR A 79 -0.88 1.59 -3.57
C TYR A 79 -0.88 2.11 -5.02
N ASP A 80 -1.95 1.92 -5.75
CA ASP A 80 -2.15 2.28 -7.16
C ASP A 80 -2.81 3.65 -7.36
N ASN A 81 -3.33 4.29 -6.30
CA ASN A 81 -4.05 5.56 -6.41
C ASN A 81 -3.21 6.65 -7.07
N PHE A 82 -1.95 6.74 -6.71
CA PHE A 82 -1.01 7.72 -7.26
C PHE A 82 -0.84 7.60 -8.77
N THR A 83 -0.62 6.40 -9.27
CA THR A 83 -0.44 6.12 -10.69
C THR A 83 -1.75 6.18 -11.46
N ASN A 84 -2.87 5.76 -10.85
CA ASN A 84 -4.19 5.88 -11.44
C ASN A 84 -4.60 7.35 -11.65
N GLN A 85 -4.25 8.24 -10.71
CA GLN A 85 -4.50 9.67 -10.88
C GLN A 85 -3.70 10.26 -12.05
N LEU A 86 -2.44 9.82 -12.27
CA LEU A 86 -1.65 10.26 -13.43
C LEU A 86 -2.28 9.80 -14.74
N LEU A 87 -2.71 8.55 -14.84
CA LEU A 87 -3.37 8.02 -16.03
C LEU A 87 -4.69 8.74 -16.33
N THR A 88 -5.54 8.94 -15.31
CA THR A 88 -6.84 9.63 -15.49
C THR A 88 -6.70 11.11 -15.83
N ALA A 89 -5.62 11.75 -15.41
CA ALA A 89 -5.34 13.15 -15.75
C ALA A 89 -4.65 13.33 -17.11
N TYR A 90 -4.52 12.26 -17.92
CA TYR A 90 -3.80 12.27 -19.21
C TYR A 90 -2.36 12.81 -19.10
N LYS A 91 -1.69 12.51 -17.99
CA LYS A 91 -0.30 12.91 -17.73
C LYS A 91 0.68 11.78 -18.07
N ASP A 92 0.55 11.18 -19.25
CA ASP A 92 1.38 10.05 -19.69
C ASP A 92 2.89 10.27 -19.52
N PRO A 93 3.48 11.44 -19.82
CA PRO A 93 4.91 11.64 -19.59
C PRO A 93 5.33 11.57 -18.12
N LEU A 94 4.48 12.00 -17.18
CA LEU A 94 4.73 11.90 -15.76
C LEU A 94 4.55 10.46 -15.26
N TYR A 95 3.56 9.76 -15.78
CA TYR A 95 3.35 8.33 -15.51
C TYR A 95 4.58 7.51 -15.89
N GLU A 96 5.10 7.69 -17.11
CA GLU A 96 6.32 7.02 -17.56
C GLU A 96 7.51 7.32 -16.65
N GLN A 97 7.70 8.58 -16.23
CA GLN A 97 8.78 8.95 -15.33
C GLN A 97 8.65 8.33 -13.95
N VAL A 98 7.43 8.28 -13.40
CA VAL A 98 7.15 7.67 -12.07
C VAL A 98 7.37 6.17 -12.08
N THR A 99 7.09 5.50 -13.20
CA THR A 99 7.27 4.05 -13.36
C THR A 99 8.67 3.65 -13.84
N THR A 100 9.54 4.60 -14.18
CA THR A 100 10.93 4.33 -14.62
C THR A 100 11.89 3.96 -13.49
N LYS A 101 13.13 3.57 -13.86
CA LYS A 101 14.10 2.91 -12.97
C LYS A 101 14.50 3.72 -11.74
N ASP A 102 14.50 5.03 -11.81
CA ASP A 102 15.04 5.91 -10.77
C ASP A 102 13.96 6.75 -10.06
N SER A 103 12.69 6.38 -10.23
CA SER A 103 11.59 7.09 -9.58
C SER A 103 11.57 6.87 -8.06
N VAL A 104 11.03 7.85 -7.35
CA VAL A 104 10.84 7.80 -5.89
C VAL A 104 10.00 6.58 -5.47
N LEU A 105 8.98 6.25 -6.25
CA LEU A 105 8.09 5.12 -6.00
C LEU A 105 8.82 3.78 -6.13
N ARG A 106 9.57 3.60 -7.22
CA ARG A 106 10.39 2.39 -7.40
C ARG A 106 11.48 2.24 -6.35
N THR A 107 12.12 3.34 -5.99
CA THR A 107 13.14 3.34 -4.92
C THR A 107 12.53 2.91 -3.59
N PHE A 108 11.32 3.40 -3.27
CA PHE A 108 10.59 3.00 -2.08
C PHE A 108 10.28 1.49 -2.07
N PHE A 109 9.75 0.94 -3.17
CA PHE A 109 9.49 -0.51 -3.25
C PHE A 109 10.77 -1.36 -3.28
N LYS A 110 11.88 -0.86 -3.82
CA LYS A 110 13.20 -1.54 -3.71
C LYS A 110 13.64 -1.69 -2.26
N VAL A 111 13.45 -0.65 -1.42
CA VAL A 111 13.77 -0.72 0.02
C VAL A 111 12.91 -1.78 0.72
N ILE A 112 11.60 -1.83 0.42
CA ILE A 112 10.71 -2.87 0.98
C ILE A 112 11.17 -4.26 0.56
N LYS A 113 11.47 -4.46 -0.73
CA LYS A 113 11.98 -5.73 -1.26
C LYS A 113 13.28 -6.16 -0.57
N ALA A 114 14.22 -5.23 -0.44
CA ALA A 114 15.48 -5.48 0.27
C ALA A 114 15.22 -5.89 1.72
N GLY A 115 14.35 -5.14 2.44
CA GLY A 115 13.99 -5.43 3.82
C GLY A 115 13.34 -6.81 4.01
N ILE A 116 12.55 -7.30 3.05
CA ILE A 116 12.00 -8.65 3.05
C ILE A 116 13.13 -9.68 2.85
N GLY A 117 13.98 -9.47 1.84
CA GLY A 117 15.11 -10.35 1.54
C GLY A 117 16.13 -10.46 2.68
N GLU A 118 16.39 -9.37 3.37
CA GLU A 118 17.30 -9.28 4.53
C GLU A 118 16.66 -9.71 5.86
N GLY A 119 15.35 -9.91 5.87
CA GLY A 119 14.60 -10.42 7.02
C GLY A 119 14.24 -9.36 8.07
N SER A 120 14.42 -8.07 7.80
CA SER A 120 13.94 -6.98 8.67
C SER A 120 12.45 -6.69 8.49
N ILE A 121 11.89 -6.96 7.31
CA ILE A 121 10.44 -6.96 7.06
C ILE A 121 9.92 -8.40 7.12
N ARG A 122 8.81 -8.61 7.84
CA ARG A 122 8.13 -9.92 7.90
C ARG A 122 7.29 -10.17 6.67
N THR A 123 6.49 -9.19 6.28
CA THR A 123 5.62 -9.19 5.09
C THR A 123 5.22 -7.76 4.75
N CYS A 124 4.87 -7.55 3.48
CA CYS A 124 4.21 -6.36 3.00
C CYS A 124 2.84 -6.77 2.46
N PHE A 125 1.79 -6.08 2.92
CA PHE A 125 0.42 -6.25 2.43
C PHE A 125 -0.03 -4.94 1.78
N CYS A 126 -0.43 -5.02 0.51
CA CYS A 126 -0.89 -3.87 -0.26
C CYS A 126 -2.35 -4.07 -0.67
N THR A 127 -3.16 -3.02 -0.54
CA THR A 127 -4.50 -2.93 -1.11
C THR A 127 -4.51 -1.90 -2.23
N GLY A 128 -5.38 -2.10 -3.22
CA GLY A 128 -5.55 -1.21 -4.36
C GLY A 128 -6.71 -1.67 -5.23
N VAL A 129 -7.07 -0.86 -6.22
CA VAL A 129 -8.20 -1.12 -7.13
C VAL A 129 -7.76 -1.88 -8.37
N LEU A 130 -6.61 -1.53 -8.95
CA LEU A 130 -6.10 -2.10 -10.20
C LEU A 130 -4.69 -2.68 -10.02
N PRO A 131 -4.46 -3.93 -10.45
CA PRO A 131 -3.12 -4.52 -10.39
C PRO A 131 -2.14 -3.99 -11.45
N VAL A 132 -2.62 -3.21 -12.41
CA VAL A 132 -1.84 -2.72 -13.58
C VAL A 132 -0.53 -2.04 -13.18
N THR A 133 -0.56 -1.26 -12.12
CA THR A 133 0.60 -0.52 -11.64
C THR A 133 1.69 -1.43 -11.06
N MET A 134 1.30 -2.60 -10.54
CA MET A 134 2.29 -3.54 -9.99
C MET A 134 3.17 -4.12 -11.10
N ASP A 135 2.65 -4.38 -12.29
CA ASP A 135 3.45 -4.91 -13.41
C ASP A 135 4.50 -3.89 -13.88
N ASP A 136 4.17 -2.61 -13.93
CA ASP A 136 5.11 -1.54 -14.29
C ASP A 136 6.13 -1.27 -13.17
N LEU A 137 5.72 -1.42 -11.92
CA LEU A 137 6.60 -1.34 -10.75
C LEU A 137 7.40 -2.63 -10.52
N THR A 138 6.92 -3.79 -10.98
CA THR A 138 7.39 -5.11 -10.58
C THR A 138 8.73 -5.52 -11.18
N SER A 139 9.27 -4.82 -12.17
CA SER A 139 10.70 -5.03 -12.47
C SER A 139 11.59 -4.73 -11.24
N GLY A 140 11.05 -3.99 -10.25
CA GLY A 140 11.66 -3.74 -8.94
C GLY A 140 11.06 -4.55 -7.77
N TYR A 141 9.84 -5.08 -7.90
CA TYR A 141 9.09 -5.74 -6.81
C TYR A 141 8.44 -7.08 -7.23
N ASN A 142 9.21 -7.91 -7.94
CA ASN A 142 8.75 -9.21 -8.47
C ASN A 142 8.56 -10.31 -7.41
N ILE A 143 8.29 -9.95 -6.16
CA ILE A 143 8.01 -10.85 -5.04
C ILE A 143 6.55 -10.79 -4.58
N ALA A 144 5.72 -9.97 -5.24
CA ALA A 144 4.32 -9.83 -4.91
C ALA A 144 3.52 -11.07 -5.36
N GLU A 145 2.60 -11.51 -4.50
CA GLU A 145 1.58 -12.51 -4.79
C GLU A 145 0.22 -11.81 -4.84
N ILE A 146 -0.51 -11.99 -5.95
CA ILE A 146 -1.84 -11.40 -6.11
C ILE A 146 -2.86 -12.32 -5.44
N LEU A 147 -3.50 -11.84 -4.38
CA LEU A 147 -4.45 -12.59 -3.57
C LEU A 147 -5.92 -12.35 -3.95
N THR A 148 -6.21 -11.39 -4.82
CA THR A 148 -7.56 -10.89 -5.13
C THR A 148 -8.55 -11.99 -5.52
N LEU A 149 -8.11 -12.99 -6.30
CA LEU A 149 -8.94 -14.13 -6.71
C LEU A 149 -8.40 -15.45 -6.15
N HIS A 150 -7.56 -15.40 -5.14
CA HIS A 150 -7.00 -16.62 -4.57
C HIS A 150 -8.07 -17.35 -3.75
N PRO A 151 -8.33 -18.67 -4.03
CA PRO A 151 -9.45 -19.42 -3.44
C PRO A 151 -9.53 -19.38 -1.90
N ARG A 152 -8.39 -19.26 -1.22
CA ARG A 152 -8.34 -19.20 0.25
C ARG A 152 -8.83 -17.87 0.84
N PHE A 153 -9.01 -16.85 0.01
CA PHE A 153 -9.32 -15.48 0.45
C PHE A 153 -10.59 -14.92 -0.20
N LEU A 154 -11.37 -15.76 -0.93
CA LEU A 154 -12.58 -15.30 -1.62
C LEU A 154 -13.60 -14.68 -0.65
N ASP A 155 -13.73 -15.24 0.56
CA ASP A 155 -14.68 -14.78 1.57
C ASP A 155 -14.06 -13.78 2.57
N MET A 156 -12.86 -13.27 2.30
CA MET A 156 -12.18 -12.37 3.23
C MET A 156 -12.78 -10.95 3.21
N LEU A 157 -13.28 -10.51 2.06
CA LEU A 157 -13.87 -9.20 1.84
C LEU A 157 -15.14 -9.33 1.00
N GLY A 158 -16.11 -8.43 1.24
CA GLY A 158 -17.40 -8.45 0.56
C GLY A 158 -18.44 -9.29 1.30
N PHE A 159 -19.41 -9.77 0.56
CA PHE A 159 -20.49 -10.63 1.08
C PHE A 159 -20.45 -11.99 0.40
N THR A 160 -20.66 -13.05 1.17
CA THR A 160 -20.91 -14.36 0.60
C THR A 160 -22.29 -14.38 -0.10
N TYR A 161 -22.50 -15.37 -0.96
CA TYR A 161 -23.79 -15.54 -1.62
C TYR A 161 -24.92 -15.73 -0.59
N GLU A 162 -24.68 -16.48 0.48
CA GLU A 162 -25.63 -16.72 1.56
C GLU A 162 -26.00 -15.44 2.31
N GLU A 163 -25.01 -14.59 2.64
CA GLU A 163 -25.24 -13.31 3.32
C GLU A 163 -26.02 -12.36 2.43
N ALA A 164 -25.62 -12.20 1.17
CA ALA A 164 -26.30 -11.35 0.20
C ALA A 164 -27.75 -11.84 -0.02
N SER A 165 -27.97 -13.15 -0.21
CA SER A 165 -29.28 -13.73 -0.39
C SER A 165 -30.19 -13.55 0.83
N ALA A 166 -29.65 -13.73 2.03
CA ALA A 166 -30.39 -13.52 3.27
C ALA A 166 -30.84 -12.05 3.42
N TYR A 167 -29.93 -11.13 3.11
CA TYR A 167 -30.24 -9.69 3.17
C TYR A 167 -31.27 -9.28 2.13
N LEU A 168 -31.15 -9.74 0.88
CA LEU A 168 -32.12 -9.46 -0.18
C LEU A 168 -33.52 -10.00 0.16
N ARG A 169 -33.64 -11.22 0.67
CA ARG A 169 -34.92 -11.78 1.15
C ARG A 169 -35.52 -10.92 2.24
N TYR A 170 -34.73 -10.50 3.23
CA TYR A 170 -35.20 -9.59 4.27
C TYR A 170 -35.75 -8.26 3.71
N VAL A 171 -35.07 -7.69 2.72
CA VAL A 171 -35.49 -6.44 2.06
C VAL A 171 -36.79 -6.66 1.28
N LEU A 172 -36.92 -7.75 0.52
CA LEU A 172 -38.12 -8.09 -0.23
C LEU A 172 -39.31 -8.35 0.70
N ASP A 173 -39.13 -9.11 1.78
CA ASP A 173 -40.20 -9.37 2.77
C ASP A 173 -40.72 -8.07 3.43
N LYS A 174 -39.82 -7.13 3.67
CA LYS A 174 -40.15 -5.89 4.40
C LYS A 174 -40.65 -4.76 3.51
N TYR A 175 -40.14 -4.67 2.28
CA TYR A 175 -40.37 -3.52 1.40
C TYR A 175 -40.87 -3.91 0.00
N GLY A 176 -40.88 -5.20 -0.35
CA GLY A 176 -41.30 -5.68 -1.66
C GLY A 176 -42.81 -5.40 -1.90
N THR A 177 -43.14 -5.21 -3.18
CA THR A 177 -44.51 -4.91 -3.61
C THR A 177 -45.40 -6.15 -3.73
N GLY A 178 -44.88 -7.34 -3.43
CA GLY A 178 -45.55 -8.64 -3.60
C GLY A 178 -45.52 -9.18 -5.03
N GLN A 179 -44.91 -8.43 -5.99
CA GLN A 179 -44.66 -8.85 -7.37
C GLN A 179 -43.18 -9.16 -7.61
N ASP A 180 -42.34 -8.75 -6.68
CA ASP A 180 -40.87 -8.96 -6.79
C ASP A 180 -40.53 -10.36 -6.32
N SER A 181 -39.79 -11.13 -7.14
CA SER A 181 -39.29 -12.43 -6.74
C SER A 181 -37.74 -12.40 -6.62
N PHE A 182 -37.22 -13.15 -5.65
CA PHE A 182 -35.77 -13.26 -5.46
C PHE A 182 -35.07 -13.92 -6.66
N GLU A 183 -35.81 -14.71 -7.47
CA GLU A 183 -35.27 -15.42 -8.64
C GLU A 183 -35.12 -14.50 -9.86
N GLU A 184 -35.70 -13.29 -9.83
CA GLU A 184 -35.61 -12.29 -10.91
C GLU A 184 -34.55 -11.22 -10.65
N LEU A 185 -33.88 -11.25 -9.52
CA LEU A 185 -32.78 -10.36 -9.12
C LEU A 185 -31.44 -11.08 -9.21
#